data_8bed0d9b45179b85fa85e99815ef4053
#
_entry.id   8bed0d9b45179b85fa85e99815ef4053
#
_cell.length_a   1.000
_cell.length_b   1.000
_cell.length_c   1.000
_cell.angle_alpha   90.00
_cell.angle_beta   90.00
_cell.angle_gamma   90.00
#
_symmetry.space_group_name_H-M   'P 1'
#
loop_
_entity.id
_entity.type
_entity.pdbx_description
1 polymer ?
#
loop_
_entity_poly.entity_id
_entity_poly.type
_entity_poly.pdbx_seq_one_letter_code
_entity_poly.pdbx_strand_id
1 'polypeptide(L)'
;MTVKLRDGVSVADTDYGVVLLDEASGEFWNLNPTGALVLRALLADGSVERATRELTEQYAIDRESASRDVQDLVAALNSAGLINS
;
A
#
# COMPACT_ATOMS: atom_id res chain seq x y z
N MET A 1 14.05 -3.00 4.22
CA MET A 1 13.34 -1.70 4.27
C MET A 1 12.02 -1.89 4.99
N THR A 2 11.73 -1.05 5.94
CA THR A 2 10.49 -1.13 6.72
C THR A 2 9.55 -0.01 6.31
N VAL A 3 8.33 -0.35 5.94
CA VAL A 3 7.31 0.62 5.56
C VAL A 3 6.36 0.81 6.72
N LYS A 4 6.17 2.06 7.13
CA LYS A 4 5.25 2.42 8.21
C LYS A 4 4.40 3.60 7.79
N LEU A 5 3.19 3.66 8.33
CA LEU A 5 2.36 4.86 8.16
C LEU A 5 2.98 6.01 8.94
N ARG A 6 2.90 7.21 8.38
CA ARG A 6 3.33 8.41 9.09
C ARG A 6 2.37 8.68 10.25
N ASP A 7 2.87 9.37 11.27
CA ASP A 7 2.04 9.79 12.39
C ASP A 7 0.91 10.68 11.85
N GLY A 8 -0.29 10.45 12.34
CA GLY A 8 -1.47 11.19 11.90
C GLY A 8 -2.16 10.63 10.67
N VAL A 9 -1.68 9.49 10.16
CA VAL A 9 -2.35 8.80 9.05
C VAL A 9 -3.07 7.58 9.59
N SER A 10 -4.37 7.49 9.32
CA SER A 10 -5.19 6.34 9.70
C SER A 10 -5.61 5.54 8.50
N VAL A 11 -5.91 4.26 8.73
CA VAL A 11 -6.36 3.32 7.70
C VAL A 11 -7.75 2.82 8.08
N ALA A 12 -8.66 2.85 7.12
CA ALA A 12 -10.00 2.30 7.30
C ALA A 12 -10.30 1.33 6.16
N ASP A 13 -10.80 0.15 6.52
CA ASP A 13 -11.25 -0.83 5.54
C ASP A 13 -12.60 -0.43 4.99
N THR A 14 -12.78 -0.63 3.69
CA THR A 14 -14.05 -0.40 3.01
C THR A 14 -14.42 -1.64 2.21
N ASP A 15 -15.64 -1.67 1.66
CA ASP A 15 -16.09 -2.79 0.83
C ASP A 15 -15.26 -2.92 -0.46
N TYR A 16 -14.60 -1.85 -0.87
CA TYR A 16 -13.89 -1.78 -2.15
C TYR A 16 -12.38 -1.68 -1.99
N GLY A 17 -11.87 -1.76 -0.76
CA GLY A 17 -10.44 -1.67 -0.51
C GLY A 17 -10.13 -0.99 0.81
N VAL A 18 -9.28 0.03 0.76
CA VAL A 18 -8.81 0.74 1.96
C VAL A 18 -8.80 2.24 1.69
N VAL A 19 -9.13 3.02 2.71
CA VAL A 19 -8.97 4.48 2.67
C VAL A 19 -7.88 4.87 3.65
N LEU A 20 -6.93 5.67 3.19
CA LEU A 20 -5.93 6.31 4.04
C LEU A 20 -6.36 7.73 4.29
N LEU A 21 -6.37 8.15 5.55
CA LEU A 21 -6.74 9.51 5.94
C LEU A 21 -5.57 10.20 6.62
N ASP A 22 -5.16 11.36 6.08
CA ASP A 22 -4.22 12.24 6.75
C ASP A 22 -5.03 13.18 7.63
N GLU A 23 -4.99 12.94 8.94
CA GLU A 23 -5.82 13.67 9.89
C GLU A 23 -5.41 15.14 10.02
N ALA A 24 -4.16 15.46 9.71
CA ALA A 24 -3.68 16.84 9.79
C ALA A 24 -4.24 17.71 8.67
N SER A 25 -4.29 17.19 7.45
CA SER A 25 -4.78 17.96 6.29
C SER A 25 -6.25 17.67 5.96
N GLY A 26 -6.79 16.55 6.44
CA GLY A 26 -8.11 16.09 6.06
C GLY A 26 -8.18 15.43 4.70
N GLU A 27 -7.05 15.28 4.03
CA GLU A 27 -7.00 14.61 2.72
C GLU A 27 -7.06 13.10 2.89
N PHE A 28 -7.64 12.44 1.89
CA PHE A 28 -7.72 10.98 1.93
C PHE A 28 -7.39 10.38 0.57
N TRP A 29 -6.96 9.11 0.59
CA TRP A 29 -6.64 8.34 -0.60
C TRP A 29 -7.38 7.02 -0.55
N ASN A 30 -8.02 6.67 -1.67
CA ASN A 30 -8.69 5.39 -1.81
C ASN A 30 -7.75 4.41 -2.52
N LEU A 31 -7.59 3.22 -1.94
CA LEU A 31 -6.86 2.13 -2.58
C LEU A 31 -7.86 1.05 -2.98
N ASN A 32 -7.73 0.58 -4.23
CA ASN A 32 -8.54 -0.53 -4.70
C ASN A 32 -8.09 -1.84 -4.00
N PRO A 33 -8.79 -2.98 -4.22
CA PRO A 33 -8.43 -4.22 -3.51
C PRO A 33 -6.98 -4.66 -3.71
N THR A 34 -6.40 -4.51 -4.90
CA THR A 34 -5.00 -4.87 -5.11
C THR A 34 -4.06 -3.95 -4.36
N GLY A 35 -4.32 -2.64 -4.37
CA GLY A 35 -3.54 -1.67 -3.60
C GLY A 35 -3.65 -1.92 -2.10
N ALA A 36 -4.85 -2.27 -1.63
CA ALA A 36 -5.07 -2.60 -0.22
C ALA A 36 -4.27 -3.83 0.20
N LEU A 37 -4.24 -4.85 -0.64
CA LEU A 37 -3.45 -6.06 -0.38
C LEU A 37 -1.97 -5.71 -0.23
N VAL A 38 -1.45 -4.90 -1.17
CA VAL A 38 -0.05 -4.48 -1.15
C VAL A 38 0.26 -3.70 0.11
N LEU A 39 -0.59 -2.75 0.46
CA LEU A 39 -0.38 -1.95 1.67
C LEU A 39 -0.34 -2.81 2.91
N ARG A 40 -1.28 -3.73 3.07
CA ARG A 40 -1.32 -4.62 4.23
C ARG A 40 -0.06 -5.48 4.34
N ALA A 41 0.42 -6.01 3.21
CA ALA A 41 1.64 -6.80 3.20
C ALA A 41 2.86 -5.95 3.59
N LEU A 42 2.95 -4.74 3.08
CA LEU A 42 4.04 -3.83 3.40
C LEU A 42 4.04 -3.45 4.88
N LEU A 43 2.87 -3.18 5.45
CA LEU A 43 2.76 -2.82 6.86
C LEU A 43 3.01 -4.00 7.79
N ALA A 44 2.75 -5.22 7.33
CA ALA A 44 2.95 -6.43 8.14
C ALA A 44 4.42 -6.73 8.37
N ASP A 45 5.24 -6.73 7.30
CA ASP A 45 6.68 -7.01 7.44
C ASP A 45 7.58 -6.05 6.67
N GLY A 46 6.99 -5.08 5.98
CA GLY A 46 7.73 -4.07 5.24
C GLY A 46 8.41 -4.56 3.97
N SER A 47 8.08 -5.77 3.51
CA SER A 47 8.78 -6.41 2.41
C SER A 47 8.06 -6.19 1.08
N VAL A 48 8.75 -5.57 0.13
CA VAL A 48 8.29 -5.45 -1.25
C VAL A 48 8.16 -6.83 -1.89
N GLU A 49 9.07 -7.75 -1.54
CA GLU A 49 9.03 -9.12 -2.07
C GLU A 49 7.76 -9.86 -1.65
N ARG A 50 7.37 -9.74 -0.40
CA ARG A 50 6.15 -10.37 0.10
C ARG A 50 4.92 -9.80 -0.59
N ALA A 51 4.84 -8.48 -0.72
CA ALA A 51 3.72 -7.83 -1.41
C ALA A 51 3.63 -8.30 -2.85
N THR A 52 4.77 -8.37 -3.54
CA THR A 52 4.84 -8.86 -4.92
C THR A 52 4.34 -10.30 -5.01
N ARG A 53 4.80 -11.16 -4.11
CA ARG A 53 4.40 -12.56 -4.09
C ARG A 53 2.90 -12.72 -3.86
N GLU A 54 2.34 -11.97 -2.92
CA GLU A 54 0.91 -12.04 -2.65
C GLU A 54 0.07 -11.59 -3.84
N LEU A 55 0.51 -10.57 -4.56
CA LEU A 55 -0.16 -10.16 -5.78
C LEU A 55 -0.16 -11.25 -6.84
N THR A 56 0.99 -11.90 -7.05
CA THR A 56 1.09 -12.97 -8.04
C THR A 56 0.21 -14.16 -7.68
N GLU A 57 0.14 -14.50 -6.39
CA GLU A 57 -0.64 -15.65 -5.93
C GLU A 57 -2.14 -15.40 -5.95
N GLN A 58 -2.59 -14.22 -5.53
CA GLN A 58 -4.02 -13.96 -5.36
C GLN A 58 -4.70 -13.41 -6.61
N TYR A 59 -3.96 -12.73 -7.47
CA TYR A 59 -4.53 -12.08 -8.65
C TYR A 59 -3.97 -12.59 -9.97
N ALA A 60 -3.17 -13.64 -9.92
CA ALA A 60 -2.57 -14.25 -11.11
C ALA A 60 -1.84 -13.23 -12.00
N ILE A 61 -1.24 -12.23 -11.39
CA ILE A 61 -0.45 -11.22 -12.10
C ILE A 61 0.98 -11.75 -12.21
N ASP A 62 1.63 -11.54 -13.36
CA ASP A 62 3.02 -11.97 -13.51
C ASP A 62 3.94 -11.18 -12.58
N ARG A 63 5.05 -11.81 -12.19
CA ARG A 63 5.95 -11.26 -11.18
C ARG A 63 6.49 -9.88 -11.53
N GLU A 64 6.85 -9.67 -12.79
CA GLU A 64 7.40 -8.38 -13.23
C GLU A 64 6.38 -7.26 -13.09
N SER A 65 5.15 -7.49 -13.54
CA SER A 65 4.08 -6.51 -13.41
C SER A 65 3.72 -6.27 -11.95
N ALA A 66 3.68 -7.32 -11.14
CA ALA A 66 3.37 -7.19 -9.72
C ALA A 66 4.44 -6.36 -9.01
N SER A 67 5.71 -6.63 -9.29
CA SER A 67 6.83 -5.88 -8.69
C SER A 67 6.75 -4.39 -9.04
N ARG A 68 6.45 -4.09 -10.31
CA ARG A 68 6.29 -2.71 -10.76
C ARG A 68 5.14 -2.02 -10.04
N ASP A 69 4.00 -2.69 -9.93
CA ASP A 69 2.84 -2.13 -9.25
C ASP A 69 3.12 -1.84 -7.79
N VAL A 70 3.82 -2.73 -7.10
CA VAL A 70 4.21 -2.52 -5.70
C VAL A 70 5.12 -1.31 -5.58
N GLN A 71 6.14 -1.21 -6.43
CA GLN A 71 7.08 -0.10 -6.39
C GLN A 71 6.39 1.23 -6.72
N ASP A 72 5.49 1.24 -7.70
CA ASP A 72 4.73 2.44 -8.06
C ASP A 72 3.86 2.90 -6.89
N LEU A 73 3.21 1.97 -6.20
CA LEU A 73 2.38 2.32 -5.05
C LEU A 73 3.24 2.89 -3.91
N VAL A 74 4.37 2.26 -3.60
CA VAL A 74 5.27 2.77 -2.56
C VAL A 74 5.73 4.18 -2.90
N ALA A 75 6.12 4.42 -4.16
CA ALA A 75 6.56 5.75 -4.59
C ALA A 75 5.44 6.77 -4.46
N ALA A 76 4.23 6.41 -4.86
CA ALA A 76 3.07 7.30 -4.76
C ALA A 76 2.74 7.65 -3.32
N LEU A 77 2.74 6.65 -2.43
CA LEU A 77 2.46 6.87 -1.01
C LEU A 77 3.54 7.71 -0.34
N ASN A 78 4.80 7.50 -0.70
CA ASN A 78 5.90 8.33 -0.20
C ASN A 78 5.75 9.78 -0.67
N SER A 79 5.45 9.97 -1.94
CA SER A 79 5.28 11.33 -2.51
C SER A 79 4.12 12.06 -1.87
N ALA A 80 3.06 11.33 -1.52
CA ALA A 80 1.90 11.91 -0.85
C ALA A 80 2.14 12.15 0.64
N GLY A 81 3.27 11.68 1.18
CA GLY A 81 3.59 11.86 2.60
C GLY A 81 2.80 10.96 3.53
N LEU A 82 2.33 9.82 3.05
CA LEU A 82 1.49 8.92 3.83
C LEU A 82 2.27 7.83 4.56
N ILE A 83 3.46 7.50 4.06
CA ILE A 83 4.30 6.45 4.65
C ILE A 83 5.73 6.93 4.81
N ASN A 84 6.44 6.25 5.72
CA ASN A 84 7.90 6.35 5.86
C ASN A 84 8.50 5.05 5.34
N SER A 85 9.52 5.14 4.53
CA SER A 85 10.21 3.95 4.01
C SER A 85 11.72 4.10 4.05
#